data_9472bf4801f496f0afaf1f9bee36e905
#
_entry.id   9472bf4801f496f0afaf1f9bee36e905
#
_cell.length_a   1.000
_cell.length_b   1.000
_cell.length_c   1.000
_cell.angle_alpha   90.00
_cell.angle_beta   90.00
_cell.angle_gamma   90.00
#
_symmetry.space_group_name_H-M   'P 1'
#
loop_
_entity.id
_entity.type
_entity.pdbx_description
1 polymer ?
#
loop_
_entity_poly.entity_id
_entity_poly.type
_entity_poly.pdbx_seq_one_letter_code
_entity_poly.pdbx_strand_id
1 'polypeptide(L)'
;MRRLLLAMVVALGVLLVIPQQATAKTVLIDMYSIDTDGVGEPIGVITARDSDQGLEMFPDLSGLPAGEHGFHLHNNPSCEAAFNAEGTVVAGLTAGGHWDPDESGRHLGPFGNGHRGDLSRLVVALDGSTPTSVVAPRLNTEDLNQKALVVHTGGDTYSDTPPLGGGGARIACGIIN
;
A
#
# COMPACT_ATOMS: atom_id res chain seq x y z
N MET A 1 80.29 -23.39 -4.75
CA MET A 1 79.38 -22.31 -4.34
C MET A 1 78.03 -22.59 -5.00
N ARG A 2 77.07 -23.17 -4.23
CA ARG A 2 75.70 -23.45 -4.70
C ARG A 2 74.81 -22.26 -4.31
N ARG A 3 74.30 -21.55 -5.32
CA ARG A 3 73.31 -20.49 -5.11
C ARG A 3 71.92 -21.11 -4.93
N LEU A 4 71.35 -20.98 -3.75
CA LEU A 4 69.94 -21.29 -3.47
C LEU A 4 69.06 -20.15 -4.03
N LEU A 5 68.23 -20.45 -5.01
CA LEU A 5 67.16 -19.55 -5.46
C LEU A 5 65.94 -19.79 -4.57
N LEU A 6 65.56 -18.78 -3.80
CA LEU A 6 64.36 -18.80 -2.98
C LEU A 6 63.19 -18.30 -3.87
N ALA A 7 62.29 -19.22 -4.24
CA ALA A 7 61.05 -18.88 -4.98
C ALA A 7 60.02 -18.36 -4.00
N MET A 8 59.67 -17.08 -4.12
CA MET A 8 58.63 -16.44 -3.34
C MET A 8 57.25 -16.70 -3.98
N VAL A 9 56.44 -17.54 -3.37
CA VAL A 9 55.05 -17.81 -3.84
C VAL A 9 54.16 -16.70 -3.27
N VAL A 10 53.70 -15.79 -4.14
CA VAL A 10 52.72 -14.80 -3.79
C VAL A 10 51.33 -15.45 -3.93
N ALA A 11 50.69 -15.77 -2.81
CA ALA A 11 49.31 -16.24 -2.80
C ALA A 11 48.38 -15.05 -3.00
N LEU A 12 47.75 -14.93 -4.17
CA LEU A 12 46.74 -13.97 -4.49
C LEU A 12 45.40 -14.44 -3.86
N GLY A 13 45.05 -13.88 -2.71
CA GLY A 13 43.77 -14.15 -2.08
C GLY A 13 42.62 -13.45 -2.85
N VAL A 14 41.77 -14.23 -3.51
CA VAL A 14 40.53 -13.72 -4.12
C VAL A 14 39.53 -13.51 -3.00
N LEU A 15 39.22 -12.24 -2.67
CA LEU A 15 38.12 -11.88 -1.79
C LEU A 15 36.80 -12.13 -2.55
N LEU A 16 36.10 -13.20 -2.20
CA LEU A 16 34.73 -13.43 -2.66
C LEU A 16 33.81 -12.43 -1.92
N VAL A 17 33.39 -11.38 -2.62
CA VAL A 17 32.32 -10.50 -2.14
C VAL A 17 31.01 -11.25 -2.36
N ILE A 18 30.47 -11.84 -1.30
CA ILE A 18 29.13 -12.42 -1.29
C ILE A 18 28.14 -11.26 -1.26
N PRO A 19 27.27 -11.06 -2.25
CA PRO A 19 26.25 -10.02 -2.18
C PRO A 19 25.33 -10.33 -1.00
N GLN A 20 25.28 -9.42 -0.03
CA GLN A 20 24.34 -9.50 1.07
C GLN A 20 22.95 -9.17 0.50
N GLN A 21 22.09 -10.18 0.38
CA GLN A 21 20.70 -9.94 0.04
C GLN A 21 20.06 -9.10 1.15
N ALA A 22 19.68 -7.88 0.82
CA ALA A 22 18.85 -7.07 1.69
C ALA A 22 17.54 -7.84 1.94
N THR A 23 17.21 -8.11 3.20
CA THR A 23 15.90 -8.66 3.55
C THR A 23 14.85 -7.62 3.19
N ALA A 24 13.93 -7.97 2.29
CA ALA A 24 12.82 -7.09 1.93
C ALA A 24 12.06 -6.70 3.20
N LYS A 25 11.90 -5.41 3.43
CA LYS A 25 11.12 -4.89 4.57
C LYS A 25 9.67 -5.32 4.38
N THR A 26 9.07 -5.88 5.43
CA THR A 26 7.66 -6.28 5.44
C THR A 26 6.91 -5.39 6.42
N VAL A 27 5.77 -4.86 5.98
CA VAL A 27 4.85 -4.05 6.78
C VAL A 27 3.55 -4.83 6.92
N LEU A 28 3.07 -4.99 8.16
CA LEU A 28 1.76 -5.57 8.47
C LEU A 28 0.81 -4.42 8.80
N ILE A 29 -0.38 -4.44 8.21
CA ILE A 29 -1.38 -3.39 8.33
C ILE A 29 -2.67 -4.03 8.78
N ASP A 30 -3.02 -3.82 10.05
CA ASP A 30 -4.30 -4.25 10.61
C ASP A 30 -5.43 -3.41 10.03
N MET A 31 -6.43 -4.08 9.44
CA MET A 31 -7.57 -3.43 8.80
C MET A 31 -8.83 -3.59 9.66
N TYR A 32 -9.60 -2.52 9.73
CA TYR A 32 -10.85 -2.43 10.49
C TYR A 32 -11.99 -1.98 9.60
N SER A 33 -13.19 -2.45 9.87
CA SER A 33 -14.40 -1.83 9.32
C SER A 33 -14.52 -0.39 9.87
N ILE A 34 -15.07 0.51 9.07
CA ILE A 34 -15.36 1.88 9.50
C ILE A 34 -16.74 2.30 9.03
N ASP A 35 -17.40 3.11 9.83
CA ASP A 35 -18.67 3.76 9.51
C ASP A 35 -18.74 5.16 10.12
N THR A 36 -19.93 5.75 10.17
CA THR A 36 -20.17 7.08 10.73
C THR A 36 -20.03 7.14 12.25
N ASP A 37 -20.07 5.99 12.94
CA ASP A 37 -19.86 5.89 14.39
C ASP A 37 -18.35 5.76 14.72
N GLY A 38 -17.49 5.52 13.72
CA GLY A 38 -16.03 5.48 13.82
C GLY A 38 -15.41 4.15 13.37
N VAL A 39 -14.34 3.75 14.07
CA VAL A 39 -13.62 2.50 13.79
C VAL A 39 -14.34 1.34 14.49
N GLY A 40 -14.69 0.34 13.68
CA GLY A 40 -15.41 -0.86 14.13
C GLY A 40 -14.51 -2.08 14.36
N GLU A 41 -14.96 -3.25 13.90
CA GLU A 41 -14.30 -4.53 14.15
C GLU A 41 -13.10 -4.78 13.24
N PRO A 42 -12.10 -5.56 13.68
CA PRO A 42 -11.01 -5.99 12.82
C PRO A 42 -11.55 -6.90 11.71
N ILE A 43 -11.08 -6.69 10.49
CA ILE A 43 -11.49 -7.46 9.31
C ILE A 43 -10.35 -8.27 8.69
N GLY A 44 -9.13 -8.16 9.22
CA GLY A 44 -7.96 -8.90 8.76
C GLY A 44 -6.70 -8.04 8.65
N VAL A 45 -5.73 -8.53 7.92
CA VAL A 45 -4.39 -7.93 7.79
C VAL A 45 -3.99 -7.83 6.32
N ILE A 46 -3.33 -6.74 5.95
CA ILE A 46 -2.63 -6.62 4.67
C ILE A 46 -1.13 -6.70 4.93
N THR A 47 -0.46 -7.66 4.28
CA THR A 47 1.00 -7.74 4.27
C THR A 47 1.54 -6.98 3.08
N ALA A 48 2.39 -5.98 3.30
CA ALA A 48 3.03 -5.21 2.24
C ALA A 48 4.54 -5.42 2.23
N ARG A 49 5.13 -5.55 1.04
CA ARG A 49 6.57 -5.72 0.85
C ARG A 49 7.02 -5.13 -0.47
N ASP A 50 8.28 -4.75 -0.53
CA ASP A 50 8.90 -4.30 -1.77
C ASP A 50 9.15 -5.49 -2.71
N SER A 51 8.96 -5.24 -4.01
CA SER A 51 9.22 -6.19 -5.10
C SER A 51 9.88 -5.47 -6.29
N ASP A 52 10.31 -6.24 -7.29
CA ASP A 52 10.83 -5.68 -8.55
C ASP A 52 9.77 -4.90 -9.35
N GLN A 53 8.50 -5.02 -8.98
CA GLN A 53 7.37 -4.33 -9.62
C GLN A 53 6.86 -3.14 -8.81
N GLY A 54 7.51 -2.77 -7.72
CA GLY A 54 7.09 -1.77 -6.75
C GLY A 54 6.57 -2.41 -5.46
N LEU A 55 5.66 -1.74 -4.76
CA LEU A 55 5.04 -2.27 -3.56
C LEU A 55 4.02 -3.35 -3.93
N GLU A 56 4.15 -4.53 -3.33
CA GLU A 56 3.18 -5.62 -3.46
C GLU A 56 2.47 -5.82 -2.13
N MET A 57 1.15 -5.83 -2.15
CA MET A 57 0.29 -6.01 -0.98
C MET A 57 -0.53 -7.28 -1.11
N PHE A 58 -0.59 -8.06 -0.03
CA PHE A 58 -1.29 -9.33 0.08
C PHE A 58 -2.41 -9.15 1.10
N PRO A 59 -3.63 -8.84 0.67
CA PRO A 59 -4.77 -8.74 1.56
C PRO A 59 -5.20 -10.13 2.05
N ASP A 60 -5.41 -10.25 3.36
CA ASP A 60 -6.09 -11.37 4.01
C ASP A 60 -7.24 -10.76 4.83
N LEU A 61 -8.31 -10.41 4.14
CA LEU A 61 -9.46 -9.68 4.66
C LEU A 61 -10.72 -10.50 4.53
N SER A 62 -11.68 -10.22 5.41
CA SER A 62 -13.02 -10.80 5.40
C SER A 62 -14.08 -9.77 5.80
N GLY A 63 -15.35 -10.08 5.54
CA GLY A 63 -16.46 -9.20 5.94
C GLY A 63 -16.72 -8.00 5.01
N LEU A 64 -15.96 -7.86 3.93
CA LEU A 64 -16.23 -6.88 2.89
C LEU A 64 -17.28 -7.40 1.90
N PRO A 65 -18.11 -6.54 1.29
CA PRO A 65 -19.00 -6.94 0.19
C PRO A 65 -18.21 -7.52 -0.98
N ALA A 66 -18.76 -8.51 -1.66
CA ALA A 66 -18.14 -9.07 -2.87
C ALA A 66 -18.15 -8.04 -4.01
N GLY A 67 -17.05 -7.99 -4.79
CA GLY A 67 -16.90 -7.10 -5.93
C GLY A 67 -15.53 -6.44 -6.02
N GLU A 68 -15.44 -5.44 -6.88
CA GLU A 68 -14.26 -4.58 -7.00
C GLU A 68 -14.46 -3.32 -6.16
N HIS A 69 -13.44 -2.95 -5.39
CA HIS A 69 -13.44 -1.81 -4.49
C HIS A 69 -12.31 -0.84 -4.82
N GLY A 70 -12.59 0.45 -4.79
CA GLY A 70 -11.56 1.48 -4.75
C GLY A 70 -10.68 1.24 -3.52
N PHE A 71 -9.37 1.28 -3.74
CA PHE A 71 -8.37 1.00 -2.71
C PHE A 71 -7.25 2.02 -2.81
N HIS A 72 -7.07 2.80 -1.76
CA HIS A 72 -6.18 3.96 -1.83
C HIS A 72 -5.36 4.15 -0.57
N LEU A 73 -4.15 4.71 -0.75
CA LEU A 73 -3.32 5.23 0.32
C LEU A 73 -3.70 6.69 0.58
N HIS A 74 -4.10 7.00 1.80
CA HIS A 74 -4.55 8.32 2.23
C HIS A 74 -3.48 9.05 3.04
N ASN A 75 -3.55 10.39 3.07
CA ASN A 75 -2.52 11.29 3.59
C ASN A 75 -2.20 11.12 5.08
N ASN A 76 -3.21 10.84 5.91
CA ASN A 76 -3.08 10.91 7.36
C ASN A 76 -3.19 9.52 8.01
N PRO A 77 -2.42 9.22 9.07
CA PRO A 77 -2.54 7.98 9.83
C PRO A 77 -3.74 8.01 10.78
N SER A 78 -4.95 8.11 10.22
CA SER A 78 -6.19 8.19 10.99
C SER A 78 -7.35 7.55 10.22
N CYS A 79 -8.25 6.87 10.95
CA CYS A 79 -9.43 6.21 10.40
C CYS A 79 -10.74 6.78 11.00
N GLU A 80 -10.68 7.87 11.77
CA GLU A 80 -11.81 8.41 12.50
C GLU A 80 -12.82 9.08 11.55
N ALA A 81 -14.11 8.97 11.93
CA ALA A 81 -15.17 9.75 11.30
C ALA A 81 -15.08 11.22 11.71
N ALA A 82 -15.51 12.11 10.83
CA ALA A 82 -15.58 13.54 11.13
C ALA A 82 -16.69 14.23 10.32
N PHE A 83 -17.04 15.45 10.71
CA PHE A 83 -17.96 16.28 9.96
C PHE A 83 -17.28 16.86 8.71
N ASN A 84 -17.94 16.75 7.58
CA ASN A 84 -17.54 17.46 6.37
C ASN A 84 -18.00 18.95 6.40
N ALA A 85 -17.72 19.71 5.36
CA ALA A 85 -18.06 21.13 5.26
C ALA A 85 -19.59 21.38 5.28
N GLU A 86 -20.37 20.38 4.88
CA GLU A 86 -21.83 20.41 4.83
C GLU A 86 -22.47 19.97 6.18
N GLY A 87 -21.65 19.66 7.20
CA GLY A 87 -22.11 19.23 8.51
C GLY A 87 -22.59 17.76 8.55
N THR A 88 -22.21 16.94 7.56
CA THR A 88 -22.51 15.50 7.52
C THR A 88 -21.34 14.71 8.07
N VAL A 89 -21.59 13.73 8.94
CA VAL A 89 -20.54 12.80 9.41
C VAL A 89 -20.15 11.86 8.28
N VAL A 90 -18.83 11.76 8.02
CA VAL A 90 -18.26 10.90 7.00
C VAL A 90 -17.25 9.94 7.64
N ALA A 91 -17.43 8.64 7.39
CA ALA A 91 -16.54 7.60 7.87
C ALA A 91 -15.11 7.84 7.39
N GLY A 92 -14.11 7.67 8.27
CA GLY A 92 -12.71 7.77 7.95
C GLY A 92 -12.27 9.12 7.35
N LEU A 93 -13.05 10.19 7.51
CA LEU A 93 -12.75 11.50 6.89
C LEU A 93 -11.39 12.05 7.32
N THR A 94 -10.96 11.74 8.54
CA THR A 94 -9.68 12.20 9.09
C THR A 94 -8.46 11.61 8.37
N ALA A 95 -8.60 10.51 7.61
CA ALA A 95 -7.55 10.00 6.73
C ALA A 95 -7.13 11.01 5.64
N GLY A 96 -7.96 12.01 5.39
CA GLY A 96 -7.71 13.02 4.35
C GLY A 96 -8.02 12.53 2.94
N GLY A 97 -7.41 13.17 1.95
CA GLY A 97 -7.48 12.77 0.53
C GLY A 97 -6.49 11.64 0.18
N HIS A 98 -6.51 11.20 -1.07
CA HIS A 98 -5.49 10.28 -1.59
C HIS A 98 -4.11 10.93 -1.48
N TRP A 99 -3.10 10.13 -1.18
CA TRP A 99 -1.74 10.63 -1.05
C TRP A 99 -1.20 11.13 -2.41
N ASP A 100 -0.92 12.43 -2.48
CA ASP A 100 -0.50 13.11 -3.70
C ASP A 100 0.72 14.02 -3.43
N PRO A 101 1.92 13.44 -3.20
CA PRO A 101 3.12 14.22 -2.89
C PRO A 101 3.61 15.03 -4.08
N ASP A 102 3.18 14.68 -5.30
CA ASP A 102 3.55 15.36 -6.53
C ASP A 102 2.57 16.49 -6.90
N GLU A 103 1.54 16.72 -6.06
CA GLU A 103 0.49 17.75 -6.26
C GLU A 103 -0.17 17.67 -7.65
N SER A 104 -0.36 16.45 -8.14
CA SER A 104 -0.95 16.19 -9.46
C SER A 104 -2.41 16.64 -9.54
N GLY A 105 -3.14 16.56 -8.42
CA GLY A 105 -4.56 16.87 -8.30
C GLY A 105 -5.45 16.01 -9.20
N ARG A 106 -4.96 14.82 -9.63
CA ARG A 106 -5.64 13.96 -10.60
C ARG A 106 -5.69 12.51 -10.14
N HIS A 107 -6.85 11.87 -10.35
CA HIS A 107 -7.05 10.46 -10.09
C HIS A 107 -6.86 9.66 -11.39
N LEU A 108 -5.71 8.99 -11.54
CA LEU A 108 -5.34 8.28 -12.78
C LEU A 108 -4.95 6.83 -12.55
N GLY A 109 -5.26 6.29 -11.38
CA GLY A 109 -4.96 4.91 -11.02
C GLY A 109 -3.45 4.62 -10.82
N PRO A 110 -3.10 3.35 -10.55
CA PRO A 110 -1.77 2.97 -10.08
C PRO A 110 -0.65 3.16 -11.11
N PHE A 111 -0.98 3.16 -12.40
CA PHE A 111 -0.01 3.25 -13.50
C PHE A 111 0.05 4.65 -14.15
N GLY A 112 -0.86 5.56 -13.79
CA GLY A 112 -0.92 6.91 -14.32
C GLY A 112 -0.04 7.89 -13.54
N ASN A 113 0.06 9.13 -14.04
CA ASN A 113 0.80 10.23 -13.37
C ASN A 113 -0.14 11.08 -12.49
N GLY A 114 -1.11 10.43 -11.83
CA GLY A 114 -1.99 11.01 -10.83
C GLY A 114 -1.48 10.84 -9.42
N HIS A 115 -2.40 10.90 -8.42
CA HIS A 115 -2.05 10.66 -7.02
C HIS A 115 -1.22 9.39 -6.89
N ARG A 116 -0.17 9.39 -6.08
CA ARG A 116 0.60 8.17 -5.82
C ARG A 116 -0.20 7.17 -4.99
N GLY A 117 -1.13 7.66 -4.21
CA GLY A 117 -2.03 6.85 -3.41
C GLY A 117 -3.14 6.11 -4.18
N ASP A 118 -3.27 6.32 -5.50
CA ASP A 118 -4.21 5.55 -6.33
C ASP A 118 -3.64 4.15 -6.57
N LEU A 119 -4.24 3.13 -5.94
CA LEU A 119 -3.78 1.75 -6.01
C LEU A 119 -4.63 0.94 -7.00
N SER A 120 -4.19 -0.28 -7.31
CA SER A 120 -5.05 -1.23 -8.02
C SER A 120 -6.25 -1.60 -7.15
N ARG A 121 -7.42 -1.78 -7.79
CA ARG A 121 -8.65 -2.16 -7.10
C ARG A 121 -8.44 -3.39 -6.22
N LEU A 122 -9.07 -3.38 -5.04
CA LEU A 122 -9.19 -4.56 -4.21
C LEU A 122 -10.34 -5.42 -4.75
N VAL A 123 -10.07 -6.70 -4.97
CA VAL A 123 -11.08 -7.67 -5.43
C VAL A 123 -11.50 -8.54 -4.26
N VAL A 124 -12.81 -8.55 -3.96
CA VAL A 124 -13.42 -9.41 -2.95
C VAL A 124 -14.25 -10.47 -3.66
N ALA A 125 -13.95 -11.73 -3.38
CA ALA A 125 -14.66 -12.87 -3.95
C ALA A 125 -16.07 -13.03 -3.34
N LEU A 126 -16.91 -13.87 -3.96
CA LEU A 126 -18.29 -14.12 -3.49
C LEU A 126 -18.35 -14.71 -2.07
N ASP A 127 -17.31 -15.38 -1.63
CA ASP A 127 -17.18 -15.91 -0.26
C ASP A 127 -16.63 -14.89 0.74
N GLY A 128 -16.36 -13.65 0.31
CA GLY A 128 -15.84 -12.56 1.12
C GLY A 128 -14.32 -12.55 1.29
N SER A 129 -13.60 -13.49 0.66
CA SER A 129 -12.13 -13.51 0.68
C SER A 129 -11.51 -12.52 -0.31
N THR A 130 -10.23 -12.18 -0.10
CA THR A 130 -9.45 -11.28 -0.97
C THR A 130 -8.30 -12.03 -1.65
N PRO A 131 -8.58 -12.84 -2.69
CA PRO A 131 -7.65 -13.84 -3.22
C PRO A 131 -6.51 -13.28 -4.06
N THR A 132 -6.52 -11.99 -4.40
CA THR A 132 -5.54 -11.38 -5.32
C THR A 132 -4.65 -10.36 -4.61
N SER A 133 -3.35 -10.41 -4.90
CA SER A 133 -2.43 -9.34 -4.48
C SER A 133 -2.69 -8.05 -5.27
N VAL A 134 -2.31 -6.94 -4.65
CA VAL A 134 -2.38 -5.59 -5.23
C VAL A 134 -0.97 -5.10 -5.47
N VAL A 135 -0.66 -4.68 -6.68
CA VAL A 135 0.63 -4.07 -7.03
C VAL A 135 0.47 -2.56 -7.17
N ALA A 136 1.35 -1.82 -6.49
CA ALA A 136 1.47 -0.37 -6.58
C ALA A 136 2.86 0.01 -7.11
N PRO A 137 3.04 0.14 -8.43
CA PRO A 137 4.36 0.23 -9.07
C PRO A 137 5.12 1.52 -8.77
N ARG A 138 4.42 2.53 -8.24
CA ARG A 138 5.00 3.83 -7.90
C ARG A 138 5.30 4.00 -6.41
N LEU A 139 5.09 2.93 -5.61
CA LEU A 139 5.28 2.94 -4.17
C LEU A 139 6.33 1.92 -3.73
N ASN A 140 6.83 2.13 -2.53
CA ASN A 140 7.62 1.20 -1.75
C ASN A 140 7.13 1.19 -0.28
N THR A 141 7.68 0.33 0.57
CA THR A 141 7.26 0.22 1.98
C THR A 141 7.52 1.47 2.81
N GLU A 142 8.45 2.34 2.40
CA GLU A 142 8.74 3.60 3.13
C GLU A 142 7.64 4.63 2.90
N ASP A 143 7.02 4.62 1.72
CA ASP A 143 5.91 5.51 1.36
C ASP A 143 4.65 5.30 2.23
N LEU A 144 4.54 4.13 2.85
CA LEU A 144 3.40 3.77 3.70
C LEU A 144 3.42 4.49 5.06
N ASN A 145 4.58 4.94 5.53
CA ASN A 145 4.77 5.51 6.86
C ASN A 145 3.87 6.73 7.10
N GLN A 146 3.22 6.80 8.26
CA GLN A 146 2.31 7.88 8.64
C GLN A 146 1.16 8.10 7.64
N LYS A 147 0.56 7.02 7.17
CA LYS A 147 -0.54 6.97 6.20
C LYS A 147 -1.67 6.06 6.68
N ALA A 148 -2.75 6.03 5.92
CA ALA A 148 -3.80 5.05 6.08
C ALA A 148 -4.15 4.40 4.74
N LEU A 149 -4.38 3.08 4.76
CA LEU A 149 -5.03 2.38 3.65
C LEU A 149 -6.54 2.43 3.84
N VAL A 150 -7.27 2.74 2.77
CA VAL A 150 -8.72 2.85 2.79
C VAL A 150 -9.34 2.02 1.66
N VAL A 151 -10.37 1.25 2.01
CA VAL A 151 -11.23 0.53 1.06
C VAL A 151 -12.55 1.27 0.92
N HIS A 152 -13.04 1.40 -0.31
CA HIS A 152 -14.26 2.12 -0.64
C HIS A 152 -15.41 1.17 -1.04
N THR A 153 -16.67 1.63 -0.99
CA THR A 153 -17.85 0.83 -1.36
C THR A 153 -17.94 0.50 -2.84
N GLY A 154 -17.54 1.44 -3.70
CA GLY A 154 -17.59 1.29 -5.15
C GLY A 154 -16.27 0.84 -5.73
N GLY A 155 -16.29 0.50 -7.01
CA GLY A 155 -15.09 0.23 -7.78
C GLY A 155 -14.26 1.50 -8.04
N ASP A 156 -13.30 1.38 -8.94
CA ASP A 156 -12.45 2.51 -9.32
C ASP A 156 -12.29 2.52 -10.85
N THR A 157 -12.58 3.64 -11.47
CA THR A 157 -12.46 3.80 -12.94
C THR A 157 -11.07 4.23 -13.39
N TYR A 158 -10.16 4.53 -12.43
CA TYR A 158 -8.83 5.11 -12.70
C TYR A 158 -8.91 6.42 -13.49
N SER A 159 -9.92 7.24 -13.19
CA SER A 159 -10.25 8.47 -13.91
C SER A 159 -10.88 9.48 -12.96
N ASP A 160 -10.75 10.77 -13.29
CA ASP A 160 -11.46 11.86 -12.60
C ASP A 160 -12.97 11.92 -12.94
N THR A 161 -13.45 11.00 -13.78
CA THR A 161 -14.86 10.91 -14.16
C THR A 161 -15.40 9.50 -13.97
N PRO A 162 -16.23 9.26 -12.94
CA PRO A 162 -16.65 10.20 -11.88
C PRO A 162 -15.47 10.64 -10.99
N PRO A 163 -15.62 11.72 -10.21
CA PRO A 163 -14.55 12.22 -9.34
C PRO A 163 -13.95 11.12 -8.46
N LEU A 164 -12.62 11.09 -8.33
CA LEU A 164 -11.86 10.12 -7.54
C LEU A 164 -12.23 8.65 -7.89
N GLY A 165 -12.40 8.37 -9.17
CA GLY A 165 -12.68 7.01 -9.67
C GLY A 165 -14.06 6.47 -9.35
N GLY A 166 -14.89 7.22 -8.63
CA GLY A 166 -16.22 6.76 -8.22
C GLY A 166 -16.23 5.78 -7.04
N GLY A 167 -15.16 5.73 -6.25
CA GLY A 167 -15.01 4.82 -5.11
C GLY A 167 -16.13 4.91 -4.06
N GLY A 168 -16.76 6.09 -3.90
CA GLY A 168 -17.86 6.27 -2.97
C GLY A 168 -17.43 6.31 -1.50
N ALA A 169 -18.28 5.81 -0.61
CA ALA A 169 -18.05 5.83 0.83
C ALA A 169 -16.85 4.93 1.22
N ARG A 170 -16.19 5.28 2.32
CA ARG A 170 -15.11 4.50 2.93
C ARG A 170 -15.73 3.45 3.85
N ILE A 171 -15.31 2.20 3.75
CA ILE A 171 -15.87 1.05 4.49
C ILE A 171 -14.86 0.28 5.32
N ALA A 172 -13.57 0.42 5.01
CA ALA A 172 -12.51 -0.14 5.83
C ALA A 172 -11.27 0.74 5.79
N CYS A 173 -10.49 0.69 6.87
CA CYS A 173 -9.31 1.51 7.05
C CYS A 173 -8.28 0.81 7.92
N GLY A 174 -7.00 1.01 7.60
CA GLY A 174 -5.86 0.55 8.41
C GLY A 174 -4.80 1.63 8.51
N ILE A 175 -4.34 1.92 9.73
CA ILE A 175 -3.33 2.95 10.03
C ILE A 175 -1.93 2.33 9.93
N ILE A 176 -0.99 3.09 9.36
CA ILE A 176 0.42 2.71 9.23
C ILE A 176 1.27 3.78 9.91
N ASN A 177 1.94 3.38 11.00
CA ASN A 177 2.78 4.26 11.84
C ASN A 177 4.28 4.04 11.57
#